data_d01b8484f35e05ce62b39c6b648f650c
#
_entry.id   d01b8484f35e05ce62b39c6b648f650c
#
_cell.length_a   1.000
_cell.length_b   1.000
_cell.length_c   1.000
_cell.angle_alpha   90.00
_cell.angle_beta   90.00
_cell.angle_gamma   90.00
#
_symmetry.space_group_name_H-M   'P 1'
#
loop_
_entity.id
_entity.type
_entity.pdbx_description
1 polymer ?
#
loop_
_entity_poly.entity_id
_entity_poly.type
_entity_poly.pdbx_seq_one_letter_code
_entity_poly.pdbx_strand_id
1 'polypeptide(L)'
;KADFVGSTSQLIKFIKELPIDQKVVVGTEFNMVNRLREKNTYILSSTKPECPTMNETTLEHVYLTLKSIKDNKISELTEIKVDEKTRYWAKIALERMFGI
;
A
#
# COMPACT_ATOMS: atom_id res chain seq x y z
N LYS A 1 7.70 19.63 -12.58
CA LYS A 1 6.82 18.88 -13.51
C LYS A 1 7.20 17.40 -13.40
N ALA A 2 6.25 16.50 -13.18
CA ALA A 2 6.50 15.07 -13.18
C ALA A 2 6.38 14.52 -14.61
N ASP A 3 7.20 13.52 -14.95
CA ASP A 3 7.14 12.84 -16.25
C ASP A 3 6.00 11.81 -16.28
N PHE A 4 5.67 11.25 -15.11
CA PHE A 4 4.55 10.33 -14.93
C PHE A 4 3.84 10.58 -13.60
N VAL A 5 2.50 10.50 -13.63
CA VAL A 5 1.63 10.57 -12.44
C VAL A 5 0.58 9.46 -12.54
N GLY A 6 0.40 8.71 -11.46
CA GLY A 6 -0.56 7.60 -11.46
C GLY A 6 -0.75 6.98 -10.08
N SER A 7 -1.62 5.99 -10.01
CA SER A 7 -1.79 5.15 -8.81
C SER A 7 -0.52 4.35 -8.51
N THR A 8 -0.41 3.82 -7.29
CA THR A 8 0.72 2.96 -6.89
C THR A 8 0.96 1.81 -7.88
N SER A 9 -0.09 1.14 -8.31
CA SER A 9 0.02 0.05 -9.29
C SER A 9 0.50 0.52 -10.66
N GLN A 10 0.04 1.68 -11.11
CA GLN A 10 0.49 2.28 -12.37
C GLN A 10 1.95 2.72 -12.29
N LEU A 11 2.38 3.32 -11.17
CA LEU A 11 3.78 3.67 -10.93
C LEU A 11 4.68 2.43 -10.95
N ILE A 12 4.29 1.35 -10.25
CA ILE A 12 5.05 0.10 -10.23
C ILE A 12 5.20 -0.48 -11.65
N LYS A 13 4.11 -0.52 -12.41
CA LYS A 13 4.13 -1.02 -13.79
C LYS A 13 5.05 -0.17 -14.66
N PHE A 14 4.88 1.15 -14.64
CA PHE A 14 5.70 2.09 -15.40
C PHE A 14 7.20 1.91 -15.10
N ILE A 15 7.58 1.88 -13.81
CA ILE A 15 8.99 1.74 -13.42
C ILE A 15 9.57 0.39 -13.83
N LYS A 16 8.79 -0.69 -13.75
CA LYS A 16 9.25 -2.03 -14.17
C LYS A 16 9.52 -2.12 -15.66
N GLU A 17 8.83 -1.35 -16.48
CA GLU A 17 8.99 -1.31 -17.95
C GLU A 17 10.19 -0.46 -18.38
N LEU A 18 10.74 0.38 -17.51
CA LEU A 18 11.92 1.18 -17.82
C LEU A 18 13.20 0.34 -17.89
N PRO A 19 14.21 0.78 -18.67
CA PRO A 19 15.55 0.17 -18.66
C PRO A 19 16.13 0.09 -17.25
N ILE A 20 16.94 -0.93 -16.97
CA ILE A 20 17.49 -1.18 -15.62
C ILE A 20 18.43 -0.07 -15.14
N ASP A 21 19.11 0.57 -16.06
CA ASP A 21 20.06 1.67 -15.84
C ASP A 21 19.38 3.05 -15.75
N GLN A 22 18.09 3.13 -16.11
CA GLN A 22 17.33 4.37 -16.04
C GLN A 22 17.16 4.82 -14.60
N LYS A 23 17.67 6.00 -14.27
CA LYS A 23 17.45 6.64 -12.96
C LYS A 23 16.03 7.19 -12.86
N VAL A 24 15.34 6.85 -11.79
CA VAL A 24 13.97 7.28 -11.53
C VAL A 24 13.86 7.87 -10.13
N VAL A 25 13.32 9.07 -10.02
CA VAL A 25 13.02 9.71 -8.75
C VAL A 25 11.51 9.60 -8.49
N VAL A 26 11.13 9.01 -7.38
CA VAL A 26 9.73 8.67 -7.07
C VAL A 26 9.24 9.45 -5.85
N GLY A 27 8.18 10.22 -6.03
CA GLY A 27 7.53 11.00 -4.97
C GLY A 27 6.36 10.24 -4.35
N THR A 28 6.65 9.27 -3.48
CA THR A 28 5.62 8.50 -2.76
C THR A 28 6.19 7.94 -1.44
N GLU A 29 5.43 7.08 -0.77
CA GLU A 29 5.79 6.46 0.49
C GLU A 29 7.03 5.54 0.35
N PHE A 30 7.88 5.54 1.37
CA PHE A 30 9.19 4.90 1.36
C PHE A 30 9.13 3.38 1.09
N ASN A 31 8.22 2.65 1.74
CA ASN A 31 8.17 1.19 1.60
C ASN A 31 7.80 0.78 0.17
N MET A 32 6.97 1.59 -0.50
CA MET A 32 6.65 1.38 -1.91
C MET A 32 7.90 1.54 -2.79
N VAL A 33 8.68 2.61 -2.59
CA VAL A 33 9.91 2.85 -3.35
C VAL A 33 10.96 1.77 -3.06
N ASN A 34 11.11 1.38 -1.80
CA ASN A 34 12.05 0.33 -1.38
C ASN A 34 11.77 -1.04 -2.03
N ARG A 35 10.51 -1.33 -2.36
CA ARG A 35 10.15 -2.56 -3.11
C ARG A 35 10.65 -2.56 -4.56
N LEU A 36 11.03 -1.41 -5.08
CA LEU A 36 11.54 -1.22 -6.44
C LEU A 36 13.06 -1.02 -6.48
N ARG A 37 13.77 -1.31 -5.38
CA ARG A 37 15.22 -1.10 -5.24
C ARG A 37 16.09 -1.84 -6.25
N GLU A 38 15.56 -2.89 -6.90
CA GLU A 38 16.25 -3.59 -8.00
C GLU A 38 16.36 -2.73 -9.26
N LYS A 39 15.50 -1.75 -9.39
CA LYS A 39 15.59 -0.69 -10.39
C LYS A 39 16.34 0.49 -9.79
N ASN A 40 16.93 1.32 -10.60
CA ASN A 40 17.70 2.49 -10.18
C ASN A 40 16.75 3.62 -9.65
N THR A 41 16.02 3.32 -8.58
CA THR A 41 14.98 4.18 -8.00
C THR A 41 15.49 4.95 -6.78
N TYR A 42 15.12 6.21 -6.73
CA TYR A 42 15.42 7.16 -5.65
C TYR A 42 14.14 7.78 -5.13
N ILE A 43 14.11 8.08 -3.85
CA ILE A 43 12.97 8.76 -3.25
C ILE A 43 13.09 10.27 -3.39
N LEU A 44 11.99 10.93 -3.76
CA LEU A 44 11.91 12.40 -3.82
C LEU A 44 11.64 12.96 -2.42
N SER A 45 12.60 12.85 -1.53
CA SER A 45 12.50 13.41 -0.19
C SER A 45 13.87 13.45 0.47
N SER A 46 14.12 14.48 1.25
CA SER A 46 15.29 14.58 2.14
C SER A 46 15.13 13.77 3.43
N THR A 47 13.92 13.34 3.73
CA THR A 47 13.58 12.48 4.87
C THR A 47 12.98 11.17 4.37
N LYS A 48 12.76 10.21 5.28
CA LYS A 48 12.09 8.95 4.97
C LYS A 48 10.57 9.14 5.08
N PRO A 49 9.85 9.36 3.97
CA PRO A 49 8.40 9.58 4.01
C PRO A 49 7.68 8.25 4.26
N GLU A 50 7.38 7.97 5.51
CA GLU A 50 6.62 6.80 5.95
C GLU A 50 5.16 7.19 6.21
N CYS A 51 4.25 6.28 5.91
CA CYS A 51 2.86 6.43 6.29
C CYS A 51 2.65 5.87 7.70
N PRO A 52 2.35 6.69 8.72
CA PRO A 52 2.20 6.20 10.10
C PRO A 52 1.14 5.10 10.22
N THR A 53 -0.01 5.29 9.57
CA THR A 53 -1.12 4.33 9.63
C THR A 53 -0.81 3.00 8.94
N MET A 54 -0.04 3.01 7.86
CA MET A 54 0.42 1.76 7.22
C MET A 54 1.44 1.03 8.10
N ASN A 55 2.26 1.76 8.85
CA ASN A 55 3.27 1.19 9.75
C ASN A 55 2.67 0.60 11.05
N GLU A 56 1.41 0.84 11.33
CA GLU A 56 0.69 0.16 12.43
C GLU A 56 0.53 -1.35 12.19
N THR A 57 0.51 -1.78 10.92
CA THR A 57 0.45 -3.20 10.57
C THR A 57 1.87 -3.77 10.49
N THR A 58 2.28 -4.49 11.52
CA THR A 58 3.60 -5.11 11.60
C THR A 58 3.61 -6.54 11.07
N LEU A 59 4.81 -7.08 10.80
CA LEU A 59 4.99 -8.49 10.44
C LEU A 59 4.47 -9.43 11.54
N GLU A 60 4.61 -9.04 12.80
CA GLU A 60 4.07 -9.77 13.94
C GLU A 60 2.54 -9.84 13.89
N HIS A 61 1.84 -8.74 13.59
CA HIS A 61 0.40 -8.74 13.41
C HIS A 61 -0.05 -9.70 12.29
N VAL A 62 0.68 -9.73 11.18
CA VAL A 62 0.40 -10.67 10.08
C VAL A 62 0.61 -12.11 10.54
N TYR A 63 1.72 -12.40 11.22
CA TYR A 63 2.01 -13.73 11.75
C TYR A 63 0.93 -14.21 12.73
N LEU A 64 0.57 -13.37 13.71
CA LEU A 64 -0.45 -13.70 14.72
C LEU A 64 -1.82 -13.94 14.07
N THR A 65 -2.19 -13.13 13.09
CA THR A 65 -3.44 -13.30 12.33
C THR A 65 -3.47 -14.64 11.60
N LEU A 66 -2.42 -14.95 10.84
CA LEU A 66 -2.32 -16.23 10.10
C LEU A 66 -2.31 -17.44 11.04
N LYS A 67 -1.61 -17.32 12.17
CA LYS A 67 -1.60 -18.37 13.22
C LYS A 67 -3.00 -18.57 13.81
N SER A 68 -3.70 -17.49 14.14
CA SER A 68 -5.06 -17.55 14.67
C SER A 68 -6.04 -18.20 13.71
N ILE A 69 -5.91 -17.91 12.40
CA ILE A 69 -6.72 -18.56 11.36
C ILE A 69 -6.39 -20.05 11.30
N LYS A 70 -5.10 -20.41 11.27
CA LYS A 70 -4.65 -21.81 11.23
C LYS A 70 -5.16 -22.62 12.42
N ASP A 71 -5.10 -22.03 13.61
CA ASP A 71 -5.49 -22.67 14.87
C ASP A 71 -7.02 -22.59 15.12
N ASN A 72 -7.78 -22.06 14.16
CA ASN A 72 -9.22 -21.82 14.27
C ASN A 72 -9.62 -20.93 15.46
N LYS A 73 -8.71 -20.04 15.85
CA LYS A 73 -8.83 -19.12 16.99
C LYS A 73 -8.74 -17.69 16.49
N ILE A 74 -9.83 -17.16 15.96
CA ILE A 74 -9.90 -15.76 15.53
C ILE A 74 -10.07 -14.90 16.77
N SER A 75 -9.04 -14.13 17.12
CA SER A 75 -9.12 -13.18 18.24
C SER A 75 -9.84 -11.89 17.81
N GLU A 76 -10.49 -11.21 18.75
CA GLU A 76 -11.15 -9.92 18.49
C GLU A 76 -10.16 -8.84 18.04
N LEU A 77 -8.88 -8.96 18.37
CA LEU A 77 -7.81 -8.02 17.97
C LEU A 77 -7.42 -8.13 16.49
N THR A 78 -7.72 -9.25 15.83
CA THR A 78 -7.35 -9.46 14.40
C THR A 78 -8.54 -9.32 13.46
N GLU A 79 -9.76 -9.35 13.96
CA GLU A 79 -10.97 -9.20 13.15
C GLU A 79 -11.47 -7.75 13.19
N ILE A 80 -11.50 -7.11 12.03
CA ILE A 80 -12.09 -5.78 11.89
C ILE A 80 -13.59 -5.92 11.63
N LYS A 81 -14.39 -5.38 12.55
CA LYS A 81 -15.86 -5.34 12.44
C LYS A 81 -16.28 -3.91 12.10
N VAL A 82 -16.94 -3.76 10.98
CA VAL A 82 -17.50 -2.47 10.55
C VAL A 82 -19.03 -2.56 10.67
N ASP A 83 -19.64 -1.60 11.34
CA ASP A 83 -21.09 -1.54 11.48
C ASP A 83 -21.78 -1.43 10.10
N GLU A 84 -23.03 -1.90 10.01
CA GLU A 84 -23.75 -2.00 8.74
C GLU A 84 -23.96 -0.64 8.07
N LYS A 85 -24.20 0.42 8.85
CA LYS A 85 -24.43 1.75 8.32
C LYS A 85 -23.16 2.30 7.66
N THR A 86 -22.03 2.18 8.35
CA THR A 86 -20.71 2.58 7.81
C THR A 86 -20.37 1.78 6.56
N ARG A 87 -20.56 0.46 6.60
CA ARG A 87 -20.33 -0.43 5.45
C ARG A 87 -21.17 -0.06 4.24
N TYR A 88 -22.46 0.23 4.45
CA TYR A 88 -23.37 0.64 3.40
C TYR A 88 -22.92 1.93 2.70
N TRP A 89 -22.62 2.97 3.47
CA TRP A 89 -22.20 4.25 2.90
C TRP A 89 -20.80 4.20 2.28
N ALA A 90 -19.86 3.47 2.88
CA ALA A 90 -18.54 3.25 2.30
C ALA A 90 -18.64 2.52 0.95
N LYS A 91 -19.49 1.50 0.84
CA LYS A 91 -19.72 0.79 -0.42
C LYS A 91 -20.23 1.74 -1.51
N ILE A 92 -21.25 2.57 -1.23
CA ILE A 92 -21.78 3.54 -2.19
C ILE A 92 -20.68 4.54 -2.62
N ALA A 93 -19.88 5.02 -1.68
CA ALA A 93 -18.79 5.94 -1.99
C ALA A 93 -17.76 5.30 -2.94
N LEU A 94 -17.36 4.05 -2.67
CA LEU A 94 -16.45 3.28 -3.51
C LEU A 94 -17.02 3.00 -4.91
N GLU A 95 -18.25 2.58 -4.99
CA GLU A 95 -18.94 2.34 -6.28
C GLU A 95 -18.96 3.60 -7.15
N ARG A 96 -19.29 4.76 -6.56
CA ARG A 96 -19.24 6.05 -7.26
C ARG A 96 -17.84 6.43 -7.72
N MET A 97 -16.83 6.16 -6.90
CA MET A 97 -15.44 6.44 -7.24
C MET A 97 -14.94 5.59 -8.41
N PHE A 98 -15.40 4.35 -8.52
CA PHE A 98 -15.03 3.45 -9.60
C PHE A 98 -15.94 3.55 -10.83
N GLY A 99 -17.00 4.33 -10.78
CA GLY A 99 -17.96 4.51 -11.87
C GLY A 99 -18.85 3.27 -12.14
N ILE A 100 -19.10 2.48 -11.10
CA ILE A 100 -19.98 1.31 -11.11
C ILE A 100 -21.18 1.50 -10.19
#